data_0c276bae2ac718e9a6d2f37538cff087
#
_entry.id   0c276bae2ac718e9a6d2f37538cff087
#
_cell.length_a   1.000
_cell.length_b   1.000
_cell.length_c   1.000
_cell.angle_alpha   90.00
_cell.angle_beta   90.00
_cell.angle_gamma   90.00
#
_symmetry.space_group_name_H-M   'P 1'
#
loop_
_entity.id
_entity.type
_entity.pdbx_description
1 polymer ?
#
loop_
_entity_poly.entity_id
_entity_poly.type
_entity_poly.pdbx_seq_one_letter_code
_entity_poly.pdbx_strand_id
1 'polypeptide(L)'
;MDLATKYFNQINWRYVDHSSGLEPMQSFAFDDTFSESVGKDLSCNVVRTWIHQHTVILGIHDSRLPFLSDGIRFLTDEQGYNAIVRNSGGLGVVLDQGILNISLIFKGQTE
;
A
#
# COMPACT_ATOMS: atom_id res chain seq x y z
N MET A 1 4.37 -15.30 -24.62
CA MET A 1 4.37 -15.42 -23.14
C MET A 1 3.38 -14.40 -22.59
N ASP A 2 2.41 -14.84 -21.82
CA ASP A 2 1.46 -13.92 -21.20
C ASP A 2 2.07 -13.20 -19.99
N LEU A 3 1.35 -12.20 -19.47
CA LEU A 3 1.84 -11.41 -18.35
C LEU A 3 2.03 -12.25 -17.09
N ALA A 4 1.17 -13.23 -16.84
CA ALA A 4 1.29 -14.07 -15.66
C ALA A 4 2.58 -14.89 -15.71
N THR A 5 2.90 -15.49 -16.85
CA THR A 5 4.13 -16.25 -17.02
C THR A 5 5.34 -15.34 -16.91
N LYS A 6 5.28 -14.13 -17.47
CA LYS A 6 6.40 -13.19 -17.45
C LYS A 6 6.75 -12.70 -16.04
N TYR A 7 5.75 -12.38 -15.21
CA TYR A 7 5.98 -11.72 -13.92
C TYR A 7 5.73 -12.61 -12.71
N PHE A 8 4.97 -13.69 -12.87
CA PHE A 8 4.58 -14.55 -11.76
C PHE A 8 5.04 -15.99 -11.95
N ASN A 9 6.22 -16.17 -12.54
CA ASN A 9 6.76 -17.51 -12.83
C ASN A 9 7.55 -18.11 -11.66
N GLN A 10 7.68 -17.42 -10.55
CA GLN A 10 8.33 -17.99 -9.38
C GLN A 10 7.46 -19.09 -8.76
N ILE A 11 8.11 -20.17 -8.34
CA ILE A 11 7.42 -21.27 -7.67
C ILE A 11 7.08 -20.91 -6.23
N ASN A 12 7.94 -20.14 -5.57
CA ASN A 12 7.80 -19.82 -4.16
C ASN A 12 7.35 -18.38 -3.96
N TRP A 13 6.25 -18.24 -3.22
CA TRP A 13 5.73 -16.96 -2.77
C TRP A 13 5.59 -16.99 -1.26
N ARG A 14 5.89 -15.87 -0.62
CA ARG A 14 5.60 -15.69 0.80
C ARG A 14 4.26 -15.00 0.93
N TYR A 15 3.38 -15.56 1.76
CA TYR A 15 2.13 -14.91 2.13
C TYR A 15 2.29 -14.24 3.50
N VAL A 16 1.91 -12.97 3.60
CA VAL A 16 1.97 -12.21 4.85
C VAL A 16 0.58 -11.61 5.09
N ASP A 17 -0.01 -11.96 6.22
CA ASP A 17 -1.33 -11.46 6.59
C ASP A 17 -1.20 -10.40 7.69
N HIS A 18 -1.56 -9.17 7.35
CA HIS A 18 -1.60 -8.04 8.28
C HIS A 18 -3.05 -7.50 8.43
N SER A 19 -4.04 -8.40 8.32
CA SER A 19 -5.44 -8.00 8.45
C SER A 19 -5.88 -7.74 9.89
N SER A 20 -5.08 -8.08 10.89
CA SER A 20 -5.41 -7.92 12.31
C SER A 20 -4.90 -6.61 12.94
N GLY A 21 -4.44 -5.67 12.15
CA GLY A 21 -4.22 -4.31 12.62
C GLY A 21 -2.78 -3.89 12.83
N LEU A 22 -2.21 -3.29 11.79
CA LEU A 22 -0.98 -2.49 11.91
C LEU A 22 -1.35 -1.01 11.86
N GLU A 23 -0.50 -0.20 12.48
CA GLU A 23 -0.56 1.24 12.25
C GLU A 23 -0.31 1.52 10.75
N PRO A 24 -1.06 2.45 10.13
CA PRO A 24 -0.94 2.67 8.68
C PRO A 24 0.48 2.96 8.19
N MET A 25 1.26 3.74 8.92
CA MET A 25 2.64 4.04 8.51
C MET A 25 3.53 2.80 8.56
N GLN A 26 3.33 1.91 9.52
CA GLN A 26 4.04 0.63 9.57
C GLN A 26 3.68 -0.24 8.37
N SER A 27 2.43 -0.22 7.97
CA SER A 27 1.98 -1.00 6.81
C SER A 27 2.71 -0.59 5.53
N PHE A 28 2.86 0.71 5.28
CA PHE A 28 3.62 1.18 4.12
C PHE A 28 5.10 0.86 4.23
N ALA A 29 5.66 0.92 5.43
CA ALA A 29 7.06 0.52 5.66
C ALA A 29 7.29 -0.95 5.31
N PHE A 30 6.33 -1.83 5.57
CA PHE A 30 6.43 -3.23 5.16
C PHE A 30 6.50 -3.39 3.64
N ASP A 31 5.65 -2.66 2.90
CA ASP A 31 5.69 -2.72 1.43
C ASP A 31 7.04 -2.25 0.90
N ASP A 32 7.57 -1.15 1.42
CA ASP A 32 8.88 -0.64 1.02
C ASP A 32 10.01 -1.65 1.33
N THR A 33 9.98 -2.22 2.53
CA THR A 33 11.00 -3.19 2.97
C THR A 33 10.95 -4.46 2.13
N PHE A 34 9.77 -5.00 1.90
CA PHE A 34 9.62 -6.19 1.05
C PHE A 34 10.03 -5.90 -0.39
N SER A 35 9.68 -4.73 -0.91
CA SER A 35 10.07 -4.35 -2.26
C SER A 35 11.59 -4.30 -2.41
N GLU A 36 12.29 -3.75 -1.43
CA GLU A 36 13.74 -3.71 -1.44
C GLU A 36 14.33 -5.12 -1.36
N SER A 37 13.84 -5.96 -0.47
CA SER A 37 14.34 -7.32 -0.30
C SER A 37 14.11 -8.18 -1.54
N VAL A 38 12.93 -8.09 -2.15
CA VAL A 38 12.62 -8.81 -3.38
C VAL A 38 13.49 -8.30 -4.53
N GLY A 39 13.64 -6.99 -4.65
CA GLY A 39 14.47 -6.39 -5.71
C GLY A 39 15.95 -6.75 -5.62
N LYS A 40 16.46 -6.99 -4.43
CA LYS A 40 17.86 -7.40 -4.19
C LYS A 40 18.05 -8.91 -4.15
N ASP A 41 17.06 -9.69 -4.50
CA ASP A 41 17.08 -11.15 -4.45
C ASP A 41 17.33 -11.72 -3.04
N LEU A 42 17.00 -10.96 -2.00
CA LEU A 42 17.11 -11.42 -0.62
C LEU A 42 15.83 -12.13 -0.14
N SER A 43 14.76 -12.06 -0.90
CA SER A 43 13.48 -12.67 -0.60
C SER A 43 12.82 -13.16 -1.87
N CYS A 44 12.00 -14.20 -1.77
CA CYS A 44 11.06 -14.56 -2.84
C CYS A 44 9.97 -13.48 -2.96
N ASN A 45 9.14 -13.61 -3.99
CA ASN A 45 7.99 -12.71 -4.17
C ASN A 45 7.06 -12.77 -2.94
N VAL A 46 6.34 -11.70 -2.69
CA VAL A 46 5.49 -11.55 -1.51
C VAL A 46 4.08 -11.18 -1.93
N VAL A 47 3.10 -11.87 -1.36
CA VAL A 47 1.69 -11.45 -1.34
C VAL A 47 1.37 -11.03 0.07
N ARG A 48 0.89 -9.81 0.23
CA ARG A 48 0.53 -9.30 1.55
C ARG A 48 -0.92 -8.83 1.54
N THR A 49 -1.70 -9.24 2.53
CA THR A 49 -3.06 -8.73 2.76
C THR A 49 -3.08 -7.84 3.99
N TRP A 50 -3.83 -6.74 3.92
CA TRP A 50 -3.86 -5.78 5.02
C TRP A 50 -5.16 -5.00 5.05
N ILE A 51 -5.54 -4.55 6.25
CA ILE A 51 -6.74 -3.77 6.50
C ILE A 51 -6.37 -2.61 7.40
N HIS A 52 -6.91 -1.44 7.12
CA HIS A 52 -6.83 -0.28 8.00
C HIS A 52 -8.22 0.23 8.33
N GLN A 53 -8.37 0.75 9.52
CA GLN A 53 -9.62 1.37 9.95
C GLN A 53 -9.50 2.89 9.86
N HIS A 54 -10.56 3.54 9.41
CA HIS A 54 -10.67 5.01 9.40
C HIS A 54 -9.43 5.71 8.87
N THR A 55 -8.99 5.34 7.68
CA THR A 55 -7.76 5.87 7.09
C THR A 55 -8.04 6.43 5.70
N VAL A 56 -7.58 7.64 5.44
CA VAL A 56 -7.58 8.25 4.12
C VAL A 56 -6.16 8.27 3.60
N ILE A 57 -5.95 7.68 2.44
CA ILE A 57 -4.65 7.63 1.78
C ILE A 57 -4.68 8.61 0.61
N LEU A 58 -3.80 9.59 0.62
CA LEU A 58 -3.68 10.57 -0.45
C LEU A 58 -2.48 10.23 -1.32
N GLY A 59 -2.61 10.49 -2.62
CA GLY A 59 -1.48 10.37 -3.54
C GLY A 59 -0.52 11.55 -3.36
N ILE A 60 0.71 11.39 -3.85
CA ILE A 60 1.75 12.42 -3.68
C ILE A 60 1.37 13.75 -4.34
N HIS A 61 0.52 13.73 -5.37
CA HIS A 61 0.10 14.93 -6.09
C HIS A 61 -1.15 15.58 -5.50
N ASP A 62 -1.82 14.93 -4.55
CA ASP A 62 -3.04 15.49 -3.93
C ASP A 62 -2.76 16.73 -3.10
N SER A 63 -1.50 16.99 -2.73
CA SER A 63 -1.11 18.21 -2.04
C SER A 63 -1.40 19.49 -2.83
N ARG A 64 -1.65 19.36 -4.14
CA ARG A 64 -2.00 20.47 -5.02
C ARG A 64 -3.48 20.78 -5.05
N LEU A 65 -4.32 19.96 -4.41
CA LEU A 65 -5.76 20.17 -4.40
C LEU A 65 -6.11 21.42 -3.57
N PRO A 66 -7.03 22.26 -4.07
CA PRO A 66 -7.50 23.38 -3.28
C PRO A 66 -8.26 22.89 -2.04
N PHE A 67 -8.15 23.62 -0.94
CA PHE A 67 -8.83 23.31 0.32
C PHE A 67 -8.45 21.95 0.94
N LEU A 68 -7.32 21.36 0.52
CA LEU A 68 -6.87 20.08 1.05
C LEU A 68 -6.68 20.13 2.57
N SER A 69 -6.04 21.21 3.07
CA SER A 69 -5.81 21.36 4.51
C SER A 69 -7.11 21.37 5.32
N ASP A 70 -8.13 22.03 4.81
CA ASP A 70 -9.43 22.09 5.47
C ASP A 70 -10.11 20.72 5.45
N GLY A 71 -10.03 20.01 4.33
CA GLY A 71 -10.57 18.65 4.20
C GLY A 71 -9.89 17.67 5.13
N ILE A 72 -8.56 17.70 5.22
CA ILE A 72 -7.82 16.84 6.14
C ILE A 72 -8.20 17.14 7.59
N ARG A 73 -8.28 18.42 7.96
CA ARG A 73 -8.67 18.81 9.32
C ARG A 73 -10.06 18.30 9.65
N PHE A 74 -11.00 18.42 8.72
CA PHE A 74 -12.34 17.87 8.91
C PHE A 74 -12.31 16.37 9.16
N LEU A 75 -11.58 15.62 8.35
CA LEU A 75 -11.51 14.17 8.47
C LEU A 75 -10.81 13.74 9.77
N THR A 76 -9.72 14.40 10.15
CA THR A 76 -8.94 13.99 11.32
C THR A 76 -9.57 14.50 12.62
N ASP A 77 -9.94 15.78 12.69
CA ASP A 77 -10.39 16.38 13.95
C ASP A 77 -11.87 16.10 14.24
N GLU A 78 -12.71 16.07 13.21
CA GLU A 78 -14.16 15.91 13.40
C GLU A 78 -14.62 14.47 13.17
N GLN A 79 -14.00 13.74 12.25
CA GLN A 79 -14.45 12.41 11.87
C GLN A 79 -13.55 11.28 12.39
N GLY A 80 -12.41 11.59 12.99
CA GLY A 80 -11.55 10.60 13.61
C GLY A 80 -10.76 9.73 12.65
N TYR A 81 -10.57 10.17 11.40
CA TYR A 81 -9.78 9.45 10.43
C TYR A 81 -8.28 9.72 10.58
N ASN A 82 -7.46 8.75 10.21
CA ASN A 82 -6.05 8.98 9.95
C ASN A 82 -5.88 9.44 8.50
N ALA A 83 -5.03 10.42 8.27
CA ALA A 83 -4.73 10.89 6.91
C ALA A 83 -3.24 10.68 6.63
N ILE A 84 -2.94 10.00 5.54
CA ILE A 84 -1.58 9.63 5.17
C ILE A 84 -1.36 9.99 3.70
N VAL A 85 -0.20 10.52 3.39
CA VAL A 85 0.23 10.75 2.01
C VAL A 85 1.20 9.64 1.63
N ARG A 86 0.85 8.87 0.59
CA ARG A 86 1.76 7.87 0.06
C ARG A 86 2.77 8.50 -0.89
N ASN A 87 3.90 7.81 -1.09
CA ASN A 87 4.97 8.28 -1.97
C ASN A 87 4.75 7.94 -3.44
N SER A 88 3.57 7.49 -3.81
CA SER A 88 3.19 7.16 -5.18
C SER A 88 2.01 8.01 -5.62
N GLY A 89 1.76 8.03 -6.94
CA GLY A 89 0.63 8.76 -7.50
C GLY A 89 -0.70 8.05 -7.30
N GLY A 90 -1.72 8.53 -7.99
CA GLY A 90 -3.06 7.98 -7.95
C GLY A 90 -4.02 8.85 -7.15
N LEU A 91 -5.27 8.46 -7.14
CA LEU A 91 -6.32 9.18 -6.44
C LEU A 91 -6.34 8.84 -4.95
N GLY A 92 -6.94 9.72 -4.16
CA GLY A 92 -7.19 9.45 -2.75
C GLY A 92 -8.11 8.25 -2.56
N VAL A 93 -7.85 7.46 -1.53
CA VAL A 93 -8.63 6.27 -1.21
C VAL A 93 -9.00 6.29 0.26
N VAL A 94 -10.25 5.97 0.55
CA VAL A 94 -10.72 5.80 1.92
C VAL A 94 -10.68 4.31 2.26
N LEU A 95 -9.96 3.97 3.31
CA LEU A 95 -9.83 2.61 3.79
C LEU A 95 -10.55 2.45 5.12
N ASP A 96 -11.27 1.36 5.26
CA ASP A 96 -11.94 1.02 6.49
C ASP A 96 -12.02 -0.51 6.63
N GLN A 97 -12.63 -0.96 7.72
CA GLN A 97 -12.66 -2.36 8.12
C GLN A 97 -13.23 -3.31 7.05
N GLY A 98 -14.13 -2.81 6.21
CA GLY A 98 -14.72 -3.60 5.13
C GLY A 98 -13.89 -3.69 3.85
N ILE A 99 -12.70 -3.10 3.81
CA ILE A 99 -11.88 -3.04 2.60
C ILE A 99 -10.61 -3.85 2.80
N LEU A 100 -10.46 -4.91 2.02
CA LEU A 100 -9.24 -5.71 2.00
C LEU A 100 -8.29 -5.16 0.95
N ASN A 101 -7.06 -4.92 1.36
CA ASN A 101 -6.00 -4.48 0.48
C ASN A 101 -5.05 -5.63 0.23
N ILE A 102 -4.54 -5.73 -0.99
CA ILE A 102 -3.62 -6.77 -1.40
C ILE A 102 -2.41 -6.09 -2.05
N SER A 103 -1.23 -6.39 -1.53
CA SER A 103 0.03 -5.98 -2.12
C SER A 103 0.68 -7.18 -2.78
N LEU A 104 1.02 -7.04 -4.06
CA LEU A 104 1.78 -8.02 -4.82
C LEU A 104 3.16 -7.45 -5.06
N ILE A 105 4.18 -8.09 -4.50
CA ILE A 105 5.55 -7.61 -4.57
C ILE A 105 6.37 -8.65 -5.28
N PHE A 106 6.86 -8.31 -6.45
CA PHE A 106 7.60 -9.22 -7.29
C PHE A 106 8.69 -8.47 -8.06
N LYS A 107 9.71 -9.20 -8.44
CA LYS A 107 10.80 -8.61 -9.24
C LYS A 107 10.40 -8.61 -10.70
N GLY A 108 10.40 -7.42 -11.30
CA GLY A 108 10.20 -7.27 -12.74
C GLY A 108 11.41 -7.79 -13.49
N GLN A 109 11.19 -8.27 -14.73
CA GLN A 109 12.28 -8.62 -15.60
C GLN A 109 12.83 -7.35 -16.24
N THR A 110 14.13 -7.17 -16.16
CA THR A 110 14.83 -6.12 -16.91
C THR A 110 15.12 -6.61 -18.32
N GLU A 111 14.80 -5.79 -19.29
CA GLU A 111 15.14 -6.09 -20.68
C GLU A 111 16.59 -5.78 -20.97
#